data_d187eede35d9deeb40b8182c1dcd6cfd
#
_entry.id   d187eede35d9deeb40b8182c1dcd6cfd
#
_cell.length_a   1.000
_cell.length_b   1.000
_cell.length_c   1.000
_cell.angle_alpha   90.00
_cell.angle_beta   90.00
_cell.angle_gamma   90.00
#
_symmetry.space_group_name_H-M   'P 1'
#
loop_
_entity.id
_entity.type
_entity.pdbx_description
1 polymer ?
#
loop_
_entity_poly.entity_id
_entity_poly.type
_entity_poly.pdbx_seq_one_letter_code
_entity_poly.pdbx_strand_id
1 'polypeptide(L)'
;MTGTARLDIDGAALQQPHQQQPTAPPRPYDPQYDPLLAPDPGAGRAYAPTWWVASAGTPPEDDGPVTHDIDVDVAVIGSGATGMSTALYLAQEHGIQATVLEANQAAWGCSSRSGGQGQNASGRLKRSQWIERWGLDTAKKLDAEIRSGFENFRHLTTQIDCDACDGGHLYLAHRAEKLPVLDAEARLMREKFGYATRMMSAEEVRSDYCDERETVGAMYEAEGIGIHPLKFTFGLMRRARALGVKVHTSSPVQGWETVDGVHHLRTPGGVVRARRVAVCTGGYTGQALSPALKNRIMPILSNSVVTRPLTDAELQATNFRSKTFMTDTRTLRFYYRLLEGNRLQIGSRSAVSGADAEGAVHLKLLTDAIARKFPPLAGIRIDYSWWGWVDMSHDMMPRITQPDAGKSIWYAVGYGGNGVSFSTWAGKRLAERVAGKDAGREVFELPIYHSQLPFPNVLGVVESRAFAPFRRMGQRMLYKWYWLRDEK
;
A
#
# COMPACT_ATOMS: atom_id res chain seq x y z
N MET A 1 40.79 -67.67 1.58
CA MET A 1 39.60 -67.67 2.44
C MET A 1 39.48 -66.30 3.04
N THR A 2 38.74 -65.42 2.40
CA THR A 2 38.46 -64.09 2.88
C THR A 2 37.02 -63.78 2.51
N GLY A 3 36.14 -63.82 3.51
CA GLY A 3 34.75 -63.45 3.37
C GLY A 3 34.62 -61.96 3.50
N THR A 4 34.10 -61.32 2.49
CA THR A 4 33.66 -59.91 2.51
C THR A 4 32.19 -59.85 2.89
N ALA A 5 31.89 -59.25 4.04
CA ALA A 5 30.56 -58.96 4.47
C ALA A 5 30.02 -57.75 3.62
N ARG A 6 28.89 -57.97 2.96
CA ARG A 6 28.07 -56.88 2.38
C ARG A 6 27.22 -56.29 3.49
N LEU A 7 27.31 -54.96 3.65
CA LEU A 7 26.36 -54.16 4.44
C LEU A 7 25.18 -53.83 3.54
N ASP A 8 24.00 -54.36 3.88
CA ASP A 8 22.72 -53.94 3.30
C ASP A 8 22.34 -52.59 3.93
N ILE A 9 22.20 -51.56 3.08
CA ILE A 9 21.64 -50.27 3.47
C ILE A 9 20.15 -50.32 3.15
N ASP A 10 19.35 -50.49 4.19
CA ASP A 10 17.89 -50.50 4.12
C ASP A 10 17.32 -49.17 3.61
N GLY A 11 16.32 -49.32 2.74
CA GLY A 11 15.70 -48.27 1.98
C GLY A 11 15.00 -47.17 2.81
N ALA A 12 15.49 -45.99 2.70
CA ALA A 12 14.68 -44.78 2.98
C ALA A 12 13.67 -44.60 1.84
N ALA A 13 12.41 -44.84 2.13
CA ALA A 13 11.31 -44.53 1.21
C ALA A 13 11.35 -43.06 0.85
N LEU A 14 11.63 -42.75 -0.41
CA LEU A 14 11.48 -41.42 -0.98
C LEU A 14 10.02 -41.03 -0.84
N GLN A 15 9.71 -40.05 0.04
CA GLN A 15 8.42 -39.43 0.11
C GLN A 15 8.14 -38.77 -1.26
N GLN A 16 7.15 -39.28 -1.94
CA GLN A 16 6.66 -38.66 -3.18
C GLN A 16 6.26 -37.20 -2.91
N PRO A 17 6.60 -36.24 -3.80
CA PRO A 17 6.16 -34.89 -3.65
C PRO A 17 4.63 -34.87 -3.62
N HIS A 18 4.05 -34.23 -2.60
CA HIS A 18 2.61 -33.99 -2.51
C HIS A 18 2.12 -33.43 -3.83
N GLN A 19 1.35 -34.20 -4.57
CA GLN A 19 0.61 -33.69 -5.74
C GLN A 19 -0.36 -32.63 -5.20
N GLN A 20 -0.08 -31.37 -5.52
CA GLN A 20 -1.02 -30.28 -5.28
C GLN A 20 -2.32 -30.64 -6.02
N GLN A 21 -3.42 -30.76 -5.29
CA GLN A 21 -4.72 -30.85 -5.90
C GLN A 21 -4.95 -29.60 -6.77
N PRO A 22 -5.50 -29.72 -7.99
CA PRO A 22 -5.78 -28.58 -8.83
C PRO A 22 -6.68 -27.60 -8.07
N THR A 23 -6.15 -26.43 -7.76
CA THR A 23 -6.91 -25.35 -7.13
C THR A 23 -8.05 -24.97 -8.06
N ALA A 24 -9.27 -24.85 -7.55
CA ALA A 24 -10.40 -24.33 -8.33
C ALA A 24 -10.01 -23.00 -8.98
N PRO A 25 -10.47 -22.73 -10.22
CA PRO A 25 -10.14 -21.47 -10.88
C PRO A 25 -10.58 -20.28 -10.03
N PRO A 26 -9.79 -19.17 -10.01
CA PRO A 26 -10.13 -18.01 -9.21
C PRO A 26 -11.51 -17.47 -9.57
N ARG A 27 -12.27 -17.03 -8.57
CA ARG A 27 -13.53 -16.33 -8.80
C ARG A 27 -13.27 -15.04 -9.60
N PRO A 28 -14.20 -14.58 -10.44
CA PRO A 28 -14.03 -13.33 -11.18
C PRO A 28 -13.70 -12.15 -10.27
N TYR A 29 -12.89 -11.23 -10.78
CA TYR A 29 -12.70 -9.92 -10.15
C TYR A 29 -14.05 -9.19 -10.07
N ASP A 30 -14.27 -8.50 -8.95
CA ASP A 30 -15.45 -7.66 -8.76
C ASP A 30 -15.06 -6.18 -8.87
N PRO A 31 -15.36 -5.52 -9.99
CA PRO A 31 -15.02 -4.13 -10.20
C PRO A 31 -15.82 -3.17 -9.31
N GLN A 32 -16.97 -3.61 -8.79
CA GLN A 32 -17.86 -2.78 -7.97
C GLN A 32 -17.65 -2.99 -6.46
N TYR A 33 -16.66 -3.80 -6.06
CA TYR A 33 -16.38 -3.99 -4.64
C TYR A 33 -16.19 -2.66 -3.90
N ASP A 34 -16.93 -2.47 -2.81
CA ASP A 34 -16.85 -1.31 -1.93
C ASP A 34 -16.69 -1.75 -0.47
N PRO A 35 -15.54 -1.46 0.17
CA PRO A 35 -15.27 -1.91 1.55
C PRO A 35 -16.22 -1.32 2.60
N LEU A 36 -16.93 -0.21 2.31
CA LEU A 36 -17.95 0.33 3.22
C LEU A 36 -19.28 -0.42 3.16
N LEU A 37 -19.52 -1.20 2.12
CA LEU A 37 -20.77 -1.91 1.88
C LEU A 37 -20.61 -3.41 2.00
N ALA A 38 -19.49 -3.95 1.55
CA ALA A 38 -19.23 -5.38 1.55
C ALA A 38 -18.85 -5.90 2.96
N PRO A 39 -19.32 -7.08 3.36
CA PRO A 39 -18.93 -7.70 4.63
C PRO A 39 -17.45 -8.10 4.63
N ASP A 40 -16.94 -8.60 3.52
CA ASP A 40 -15.57 -9.04 3.31
C ASP A 40 -15.15 -8.78 1.83
N PRO A 41 -13.86 -8.87 1.48
CA PRO A 41 -13.39 -8.66 0.11
C PRO A 41 -13.66 -9.84 -0.83
N GLY A 42 -14.42 -10.85 -0.42
CA GLY A 42 -14.65 -12.11 -1.12
C GLY A 42 -13.61 -13.17 -0.78
N ALA A 43 -13.71 -14.32 -1.43
CA ALA A 43 -12.81 -15.45 -1.26
C ALA A 43 -12.29 -15.93 -2.62
N GLY A 44 -10.96 -15.96 -2.79
CA GLY A 44 -10.31 -16.49 -3.99
C GLY A 44 -10.58 -15.70 -5.27
N ARG A 45 -10.86 -14.39 -5.20
CA ARG A 45 -11.09 -13.55 -6.38
C ARG A 45 -9.81 -13.32 -7.17
N ALA A 46 -9.93 -13.27 -8.48
CA ALA A 46 -8.88 -12.86 -9.39
C ALA A 46 -8.42 -11.41 -9.12
N TYR A 47 -7.22 -11.09 -9.56
CA TYR A 47 -6.71 -9.71 -9.51
C TYR A 47 -7.55 -8.76 -10.39
N ALA A 48 -7.52 -7.48 -10.03
CA ALA A 48 -7.90 -6.43 -10.98
C ALA A 48 -6.95 -6.46 -12.20
N PRO A 49 -7.44 -6.13 -13.41
CA PRO A 49 -6.64 -6.17 -14.64
C PRO A 49 -5.64 -5.01 -14.71
N THR A 50 -4.65 -5.00 -13.83
CA THR A 50 -3.62 -3.96 -13.75
C THR A 50 -2.41 -4.31 -14.61
N TRP A 51 -1.63 -3.30 -15.01
CA TRP A 51 -0.32 -3.50 -15.59
C TRP A 51 0.60 -4.32 -14.69
N TRP A 52 0.49 -4.11 -13.37
CA TRP A 52 1.31 -4.83 -12.41
C TRP A 52 1.06 -6.34 -12.44
N VAL A 53 -0.17 -6.76 -12.59
CA VAL A 53 -0.52 -8.19 -12.72
C VAL A 53 -0.04 -8.75 -14.04
N ALA A 54 -0.18 -8.00 -15.13
CA ALA A 54 0.25 -8.42 -16.46
C ALA A 54 1.78 -8.56 -16.58
N SER A 55 2.56 -7.87 -15.73
CA SER A 55 4.03 -7.79 -15.85
C SER A 55 4.81 -8.35 -14.64
N ALA A 56 4.13 -8.78 -13.57
CA ALA A 56 4.82 -9.29 -12.37
C ALA A 56 5.42 -10.69 -12.51
N GLY A 57 5.02 -11.44 -13.55
CA GLY A 57 5.37 -12.85 -13.67
C GLY A 57 4.55 -13.75 -12.74
N THR A 58 5.04 -14.95 -12.47
CA THR A 58 4.34 -15.96 -11.67
C THR A 58 4.28 -15.55 -10.20
N PRO A 59 3.08 -15.57 -9.57
CA PRO A 59 2.96 -15.39 -8.13
C PRO A 59 3.80 -16.40 -7.36
N PRO A 60 4.29 -16.05 -6.15
CA PRO A 60 4.92 -17.03 -5.25
C PRO A 60 3.95 -18.14 -4.90
N GLU A 61 4.49 -19.33 -4.67
CA GLU A 61 3.72 -20.44 -4.09
C GLU A 61 3.16 -20.05 -2.72
N ASP A 62 1.98 -20.53 -2.40
CA ASP A 62 1.32 -20.38 -1.10
C ASP A 62 0.89 -21.76 -0.53
N ASP A 63 0.29 -21.76 0.64
CA ASP A 63 -0.15 -22.99 1.31
C ASP A 63 -1.62 -23.34 0.96
N GLY A 64 -2.22 -22.66 -0.01
CA GLY A 64 -3.62 -22.82 -0.39
C GLY A 64 -4.60 -22.35 0.68
N PRO A 65 -5.90 -22.57 0.50
CA PRO A 65 -6.90 -22.16 1.47
C PRO A 65 -6.78 -23.00 2.77
N VAL A 66 -7.18 -22.40 3.89
CA VAL A 66 -7.41 -23.14 5.14
C VAL A 66 -8.51 -24.17 4.87
N THR A 67 -8.24 -25.45 5.18
CA THR A 67 -9.17 -26.58 4.90
C THR A 67 -9.63 -27.30 6.16
N HIS A 68 -9.08 -26.98 7.32
CA HIS A 68 -9.41 -27.56 8.63
C HIS A 68 -9.03 -26.58 9.74
N ASP A 69 -9.44 -26.88 10.95
CA ASP A 69 -9.08 -26.09 12.12
C ASP A 69 -7.58 -26.16 12.38
N ILE A 70 -6.95 -25.02 12.64
CA ILE A 70 -5.51 -24.91 12.95
C ILE A 70 -5.27 -24.02 14.17
N ASP A 71 -4.26 -24.36 14.96
CA ASP A 71 -3.78 -23.56 16.09
C ASP A 71 -2.48 -22.88 15.71
N VAL A 72 -2.39 -21.56 15.93
CA VAL A 72 -1.22 -20.76 15.58
C VAL A 72 -0.85 -19.82 16.73
N ASP A 73 0.42 -19.45 16.83
CA ASP A 73 0.84 -18.45 17.80
C ASP A 73 0.44 -17.04 17.33
N VAL A 74 0.77 -16.70 16.09
CA VAL A 74 0.44 -15.40 15.50
C VAL A 74 -0.28 -15.58 14.17
N ALA A 75 -1.47 -14.99 14.04
CA ALA A 75 -2.16 -14.80 12.76
C ALA A 75 -1.94 -13.38 12.24
N VAL A 76 -1.56 -13.25 10.98
CA VAL A 76 -1.48 -11.96 10.26
C VAL A 76 -2.60 -11.93 9.22
N ILE A 77 -3.50 -10.95 9.29
CA ILE A 77 -4.62 -10.83 8.36
C ILE A 77 -4.26 -9.83 7.24
N GLY A 78 -4.16 -10.34 6.01
CA GLY A 78 -3.78 -9.62 4.80
C GLY A 78 -2.34 -9.89 4.36
N SER A 79 -2.14 -10.27 3.11
CA SER A 79 -0.84 -10.57 2.48
C SER A 79 -0.26 -9.38 1.67
N GLY A 80 -0.75 -8.16 1.90
CA GLY A 80 -0.17 -6.95 1.33
C GLY A 80 1.23 -6.66 1.89
N ALA A 81 1.89 -5.60 1.39
CA ALA A 81 3.25 -5.26 1.81
C ALA A 81 3.41 -5.15 3.34
N THR A 82 2.43 -4.59 4.06
CA THR A 82 2.47 -4.51 5.53
C THR A 82 2.42 -5.90 6.17
N GLY A 83 1.45 -6.75 5.77
CA GLY A 83 1.29 -8.07 6.39
C GLY A 83 2.47 -8.99 6.10
N MET A 84 2.96 -8.99 4.87
CA MET A 84 4.14 -9.78 4.51
C MET A 84 5.40 -9.29 5.22
N SER A 85 5.56 -7.97 5.41
CA SER A 85 6.67 -7.43 6.20
C SER A 85 6.52 -7.76 7.69
N THR A 86 5.30 -7.71 8.24
CA THR A 86 5.07 -8.15 9.63
C THR A 86 5.50 -9.60 9.83
N ALA A 87 5.05 -10.50 8.96
CA ALA A 87 5.40 -11.90 9.04
C ALA A 87 6.91 -12.16 8.82
N LEU A 88 7.51 -11.44 7.86
CA LEU A 88 8.95 -11.51 7.59
C LEU A 88 9.77 -11.10 8.83
N TYR A 89 9.49 -9.97 9.44
CA TYR A 89 10.25 -9.48 10.58
C TYR A 89 9.96 -10.25 11.87
N LEU A 90 8.74 -10.80 12.06
CA LEU A 90 8.46 -11.76 13.13
C LEU A 90 9.38 -12.97 13.03
N ALA A 91 9.53 -13.55 11.83
CA ALA A 91 10.40 -14.69 11.62
C ALA A 91 11.89 -14.32 11.72
N GLN A 92 12.31 -13.26 11.04
CA GLN A 92 13.72 -12.88 10.89
C GLN A 92 14.34 -12.35 12.18
N GLU A 93 13.61 -11.49 12.93
CA GLU A 93 14.17 -10.76 14.07
C GLU A 93 13.71 -11.34 15.42
N HIS A 94 12.59 -12.06 15.44
CA HIS A 94 12.00 -12.57 16.68
C HIS A 94 11.84 -14.10 16.73
N GLY A 95 12.18 -14.82 15.64
CA GLY A 95 12.05 -16.28 15.59
C GLY A 95 10.61 -16.78 15.65
N ILE A 96 9.61 -15.92 15.36
CA ILE A 96 8.18 -16.24 15.43
C ILE A 96 7.66 -16.50 14.02
N GLN A 97 7.27 -17.72 13.73
CA GLN A 97 6.64 -18.10 12.47
C GLN A 97 5.15 -17.76 12.52
N ALA A 98 4.76 -16.72 11.79
CA ALA A 98 3.36 -16.33 11.68
C ALA A 98 2.64 -17.12 10.59
N THR A 99 1.31 -17.24 10.73
CA THR A 99 0.40 -17.70 9.66
C THR A 99 -0.33 -16.50 9.09
N VAL A 100 -0.18 -16.27 7.78
CA VAL A 100 -0.83 -15.18 7.05
C VAL A 100 -2.12 -15.68 6.43
N LEU A 101 -3.22 -14.97 6.66
CA LEU A 101 -4.55 -15.23 6.09
C LEU A 101 -4.87 -14.16 5.06
N GLU A 102 -5.02 -14.56 3.81
CA GLU A 102 -5.37 -13.68 2.70
C GLU A 102 -6.71 -14.09 2.11
N ALA A 103 -7.58 -13.13 1.94
CA ALA A 103 -8.94 -13.39 1.44
C ALA A 103 -8.95 -13.89 -0.02
N ASN A 104 -8.07 -13.34 -0.83
CA ASN A 104 -8.02 -13.59 -2.28
C ASN A 104 -6.66 -14.14 -2.72
N GLN A 105 -6.12 -13.65 -3.84
CA GLN A 105 -4.78 -13.97 -4.29
C GLN A 105 -3.72 -13.23 -3.45
N ALA A 106 -2.49 -13.71 -3.41
CA ALA A 106 -1.40 -13.04 -2.69
C ALA A 106 -1.24 -11.58 -3.11
N ALA A 107 -1.19 -10.65 -2.14
CA ALA A 107 -1.07 -9.20 -2.39
C ALA A 107 -2.24 -8.57 -3.19
N TRP A 108 -3.40 -9.20 -3.20
CA TRP A 108 -4.56 -8.83 -4.03
C TRP A 108 -5.04 -7.38 -3.84
N GLY A 109 -4.90 -6.82 -2.66
CA GLY A 109 -5.39 -5.50 -2.30
C GLY A 109 -4.62 -4.33 -2.94
N CYS A 110 -4.25 -3.33 -2.13
CA CYS A 110 -3.55 -2.12 -2.58
C CYS A 110 -2.17 -2.43 -3.21
N SER A 111 -1.49 -3.48 -2.76
CA SER A 111 -0.15 -3.86 -3.22
C SER A 111 -0.09 -4.29 -4.69
N SER A 112 -1.21 -4.71 -5.29
CA SER A 112 -1.32 -4.99 -6.74
C SER A 112 -1.92 -3.84 -7.55
N ARG A 113 -2.18 -2.66 -6.94
CA ARG A 113 -2.93 -1.55 -7.58
C ARG A 113 -2.33 -0.18 -7.37
N SER A 114 -1.39 -0.01 -6.44
CA SER A 114 -0.79 1.29 -6.11
C SER A 114 0.04 1.86 -7.27
N GLY A 115 0.35 3.17 -7.23
CA GLY A 115 1.22 3.81 -8.23
C GLY A 115 2.68 3.37 -8.16
N GLY A 116 3.08 2.60 -7.14
CA GLY A 116 4.46 2.17 -6.96
C GLY A 116 5.44 3.32 -6.68
N GLN A 117 4.96 4.42 -6.09
CA GLN A 117 5.76 5.61 -5.78
C GLN A 117 6.10 5.64 -4.29
N GLY A 118 7.32 5.28 -3.94
CA GLY A 118 7.85 5.30 -2.58
C GLY A 118 8.48 6.64 -2.25
N GLN A 119 7.77 7.48 -1.50
CA GLN A 119 8.26 8.76 -0.99
C GLN A 119 8.82 8.61 0.41
N ASN A 120 9.76 9.48 0.82
CA ASN A 120 10.14 9.62 2.22
C ASN A 120 9.06 10.39 2.99
N ALA A 121 7.91 9.77 3.11
CA ALA A 121 6.71 10.32 3.74
C ALA A 121 5.80 9.21 4.26
N SER A 122 4.96 9.55 5.23
CA SER A 122 3.85 8.71 5.67
C SER A 122 2.65 9.58 6.00
N GLY A 123 1.44 9.09 5.68
CA GLY A 123 0.23 9.90 5.78
C GLY A 123 0.16 11.00 4.72
N ARG A 124 -0.56 12.07 5.03
CA ARG A 124 -0.85 13.18 4.10
C ARG A 124 -0.39 14.55 4.59
N LEU A 125 0.08 14.63 5.83
CA LEU A 125 0.55 15.88 6.41
C LEU A 125 1.97 16.21 5.94
N LYS A 126 2.21 17.51 5.73
CA LYS A 126 3.55 18.05 5.53
C LYS A 126 4.30 18.18 6.85
N ARG A 127 5.61 18.32 6.80
CA ARG A 127 6.45 18.56 7.99
C ARG A 127 6.12 19.86 8.71
N SER A 128 5.78 20.90 7.98
CA SER A 128 5.24 22.15 8.55
C SER A 128 3.99 21.91 9.41
N GLN A 129 3.08 21.07 8.95
CA GLN A 129 1.87 20.70 9.70
C GLN A 129 2.14 19.78 10.91
N TRP A 130 3.22 18.97 10.88
CA TRP A 130 3.65 18.21 12.06
C TRP A 130 4.15 19.14 13.16
N ILE A 131 4.95 20.17 12.79
CA ILE A 131 5.44 21.19 13.74
C ILE A 131 4.26 21.93 14.37
N GLU A 132 3.29 22.34 13.56
CA GLU A 132 2.08 23.03 14.03
C GLU A 132 1.28 22.19 15.04
N ARG A 133 1.15 20.86 14.78
CA ARG A 133 0.33 19.96 15.62
C ARG A 133 1.04 19.48 16.87
N TRP A 134 2.33 19.19 16.81
CA TRP A 134 3.04 18.46 17.87
C TRP A 134 4.33 19.13 18.33
N GLY A 135 4.66 20.28 17.80
CA GLY A 135 5.91 20.97 18.08
C GLY A 135 7.12 20.40 17.31
N LEU A 136 8.22 21.15 17.29
CA LEU A 136 9.40 20.82 16.47
C LEU A 136 10.07 19.52 16.92
N ASP A 137 10.18 19.28 18.23
CA ASP A 137 10.89 18.10 18.76
C ASP A 137 10.15 16.81 18.40
N THR A 138 8.84 16.76 18.59
CA THR A 138 8.03 15.61 18.15
C THR A 138 8.06 15.43 16.64
N ALA A 139 8.01 16.54 15.88
CA ALA A 139 8.11 16.50 14.42
C ALA A 139 9.44 15.93 13.95
N LYS A 140 10.57 16.27 14.61
CA LYS A 140 11.90 15.70 14.32
C LYS A 140 11.98 14.20 14.64
N LYS A 141 11.44 13.78 15.77
CA LYS A 141 11.38 12.34 16.14
C LYS A 141 10.53 11.56 15.13
N LEU A 142 9.39 12.12 14.73
CA LEU A 142 8.52 11.51 13.72
C LEU A 142 9.20 11.44 12.34
N ASP A 143 9.91 12.50 11.95
CA ASP A 143 10.69 12.51 10.71
C ASP A 143 11.80 11.45 10.73
N ALA A 144 12.53 11.32 11.82
CA ALA A 144 13.57 10.30 11.98
C ALA A 144 12.99 8.88 11.83
N GLU A 145 11.80 8.64 12.37
CA GLU A 145 11.10 7.36 12.27
C GLU A 145 10.65 7.08 10.82
N ILE A 146 10.10 8.07 10.12
CA ILE A 146 9.69 7.95 8.72
C ILE A 146 10.91 7.77 7.80
N ARG A 147 12.00 8.48 8.07
CA ARG A 147 13.28 8.32 7.36
C ARG A 147 13.85 6.91 7.53
N SER A 148 13.84 6.37 8.76
CA SER A 148 14.22 4.99 9.01
C SER A 148 13.39 4.00 8.19
N GLY A 149 12.08 4.28 8.05
CA GLY A 149 11.19 3.52 7.20
C GLY A 149 11.55 3.60 5.71
N PHE A 150 11.92 4.77 5.23
CA PHE A 150 12.36 4.96 3.85
C PHE A 150 13.70 4.26 3.58
N GLU A 151 14.66 4.32 4.49
CA GLU A 151 15.94 3.61 4.36
C GLU A 151 15.75 2.08 4.39
N ASN A 152 14.86 1.58 5.24
CA ASN A 152 14.48 0.17 5.24
C ASN A 152 13.86 -0.25 3.89
N PHE A 153 12.98 0.59 3.33
CA PHE A 153 12.39 0.36 2.01
C PHE A 153 13.47 0.36 0.91
N ARG A 154 14.36 1.37 0.90
CA ARG A 154 15.51 1.44 -0.03
C ARG A 154 16.36 0.17 0.05
N HIS A 155 16.71 -0.26 1.26
CA HIS A 155 17.46 -1.49 1.46
C HIS A 155 16.74 -2.72 0.88
N LEU A 156 15.44 -2.86 1.10
CA LEU A 156 14.66 -3.96 0.55
C LEU A 156 14.60 -3.92 -0.99
N THR A 157 14.57 -2.74 -1.60
CA THR A 157 14.58 -2.62 -3.08
C THR A 157 15.91 -3.04 -3.71
N THR A 158 17.02 -3.07 -2.97
CA THR A 158 18.29 -3.64 -3.45
C THR A 158 18.32 -5.16 -3.36
N GLN A 159 17.43 -5.79 -2.61
CA GLN A 159 17.37 -7.23 -2.36
C GLN A 159 16.23 -7.94 -3.11
N ILE A 160 15.29 -7.17 -3.63
CA ILE A 160 14.10 -7.66 -4.33
C ILE A 160 14.10 -7.05 -5.73
N ASP A 161 14.09 -7.91 -6.75
CA ASP A 161 13.89 -7.45 -8.12
C ASP A 161 12.46 -6.94 -8.29
N CYS A 162 12.33 -5.61 -8.34
CA CYS A 162 11.05 -4.90 -8.39
C CYS A 162 11.08 -3.67 -9.29
N ASP A 163 11.91 -3.68 -10.33
CA ASP A 163 12.08 -2.57 -11.27
C ASP A 163 12.33 -1.23 -10.53
N ALA A 164 13.14 -1.26 -9.49
CA ALA A 164 13.38 -0.10 -8.65
C ALA A 164 14.14 1.01 -9.40
N CYS A 165 13.65 2.24 -9.28
CA CYS A 165 14.29 3.44 -9.81
C CYS A 165 14.44 4.47 -8.70
N ASP A 166 15.64 4.63 -8.16
CA ASP A 166 16.00 5.63 -7.14
C ASP A 166 16.35 6.96 -7.84
N GLY A 167 15.33 7.64 -8.35
CA GLY A 167 15.46 8.89 -9.13
C GLY A 167 14.91 10.12 -8.41
N GLY A 168 14.54 10.01 -7.14
CA GLY A 168 13.89 11.09 -6.41
C GLY A 168 12.43 11.31 -6.82
N HIS A 169 11.88 12.43 -6.39
CA HIS A 169 10.48 12.83 -6.58
C HIS A 169 10.41 14.29 -7.03
N LEU A 170 9.62 14.57 -8.06
CA LEU A 170 9.24 15.92 -8.48
C LEU A 170 7.86 16.28 -7.98
N TYR A 171 7.78 17.34 -7.18
CA TYR A 171 6.50 17.90 -6.75
C TYR A 171 6.20 19.15 -7.57
N LEU A 172 5.32 19.03 -8.58
CA LEU A 172 5.11 19.99 -9.65
C LEU A 172 4.05 21.02 -9.27
N ALA A 173 4.38 22.29 -9.35
CA ALA A 173 3.42 23.38 -9.20
C ALA A 173 2.59 23.50 -10.47
N HIS A 174 1.27 23.25 -10.40
CA HIS A 174 0.36 23.43 -11.54
C HIS A 174 -0.10 24.89 -11.71
N ARG A 175 0.25 25.78 -10.78
CA ARG A 175 -0.07 27.22 -10.76
C ARG A 175 1.01 28.00 -10.04
N ALA A 176 1.18 29.27 -10.44
CA ALA A 176 2.22 30.14 -9.89
C ALA A 176 2.09 30.39 -8.38
N GLU A 177 0.85 30.51 -7.86
CA GLU A 177 0.61 30.68 -6.42
C GLU A 177 1.01 29.49 -5.56
N LYS A 178 1.30 28.32 -6.17
CA LYS A 178 1.83 27.14 -5.46
C LYS A 178 3.34 27.17 -5.26
N LEU A 179 4.06 27.96 -6.05
CA LEU A 179 5.53 28.06 -5.94
C LEU A 179 6.01 28.56 -4.58
N PRO A 180 5.46 29.67 -4.03
CA PRO A 180 5.87 30.12 -2.69
C PRO A 180 5.59 29.09 -1.59
N VAL A 181 4.52 28.29 -1.73
CA VAL A 181 4.16 27.24 -0.77
C VAL A 181 5.14 26.08 -0.85
N LEU A 182 5.59 25.69 -2.05
CA LEU A 182 6.61 24.66 -2.23
C LEU A 182 7.98 25.16 -1.74
N ASP A 183 8.36 26.41 -2.04
CA ASP A 183 9.64 26.96 -1.61
C ASP A 183 9.72 27.09 -0.08
N ALA A 184 8.64 27.51 0.57
CA ALA A 184 8.60 27.55 2.03
C ALA A 184 8.76 26.16 2.67
N GLU A 185 8.13 25.13 2.11
CA GLU A 185 8.28 23.76 2.57
C GLU A 185 9.71 23.23 2.28
N ALA A 186 10.26 23.50 1.09
CA ALA A 186 11.61 23.13 0.72
C ALA A 186 12.66 23.73 1.67
N ARG A 187 12.52 25.02 1.99
CA ARG A 187 13.40 25.68 2.98
C ARG A 187 13.28 25.07 4.36
N LEU A 188 12.05 24.86 4.84
CA LEU A 188 11.80 24.23 6.13
C LEU A 188 12.43 22.83 6.18
N MET A 189 12.29 22.03 5.12
CA MET A 189 12.88 20.70 5.03
C MET A 189 14.40 20.74 5.08
N ARG A 190 15.04 21.69 4.38
CA ARG A 190 16.50 21.86 4.45
C ARG A 190 16.97 22.31 5.83
N GLU A 191 16.36 23.37 6.37
CA GLU A 191 16.83 24.03 7.59
C GLU A 191 16.53 23.24 8.88
N LYS A 192 15.36 22.59 8.96
CA LYS A 192 14.91 21.92 10.18
C LYS A 192 15.13 20.42 10.19
N PHE A 193 15.20 19.80 9.00
CA PHE A 193 15.25 18.35 8.86
C PHE A 193 16.45 17.85 8.04
N GLY A 194 17.25 18.75 7.42
CA GLY A 194 18.47 18.38 6.72
C GLY A 194 18.26 17.68 5.37
N TYR A 195 17.12 17.91 4.69
CA TYR A 195 16.84 17.31 3.39
C TYR A 195 17.53 18.05 2.24
N ALA A 196 17.98 17.28 1.24
CA ALA A 196 18.46 17.80 -0.03
C ALA A 196 17.29 18.10 -0.97
N THR A 197 16.60 19.21 -0.75
CA THR A 197 15.52 19.68 -1.63
C THR A 197 15.97 20.89 -2.43
N ARG A 198 15.50 21.03 -3.67
CA ARG A 198 15.73 22.22 -4.48
C ARG A 198 14.48 22.64 -5.24
N MET A 199 14.31 23.95 -5.44
CA MET A 199 13.33 24.46 -6.37
C MET A 199 13.90 24.40 -7.79
N MET A 200 13.02 24.15 -8.74
CA MET A 200 13.32 24.08 -10.17
C MET A 200 12.34 24.96 -10.95
N SER A 201 12.85 25.63 -11.98
CA SER A 201 12.02 26.29 -12.97
C SER A 201 11.26 25.28 -13.85
N ALA A 202 10.24 25.75 -14.55
CA ALA A 202 9.55 24.92 -15.54
C ALA A 202 10.47 24.49 -16.69
N GLU A 203 11.46 25.33 -17.05
CA GLU A 203 12.43 25.04 -18.08
C GLU A 203 13.38 23.92 -17.66
N GLU A 204 13.91 23.95 -16.42
CA GLU A 204 14.71 22.86 -15.86
C GLU A 204 13.94 21.54 -15.80
N VAL A 205 12.65 21.56 -15.42
CA VAL A 205 11.82 20.34 -15.45
C VAL A 205 11.71 19.78 -16.87
N ARG A 206 11.50 20.67 -17.86
CA ARG A 206 11.35 20.25 -19.26
C ARG A 206 12.64 19.74 -19.88
N SER A 207 13.78 20.35 -19.54
CA SER A 207 15.10 19.94 -20.07
C SER A 207 15.59 18.64 -19.43
N ASP A 208 15.44 18.49 -18.11
CA ASP A 208 16.14 17.48 -17.35
C ASP A 208 15.30 16.20 -17.13
N TYR A 209 13.96 16.29 -17.18
CA TYR A 209 13.06 15.19 -16.83
C TYR A 209 12.05 14.84 -17.93
N CYS A 210 11.17 15.76 -18.29
CA CYS A 210 10.20 15.58 -19.37
C CYS A 210 9.52 16.90 -19.74
N ASP A 211 9.06 17.02 -21.00
CA ASP A 211 8.38 18.21 -21.51
C ASP A 211 6.91 18.28 -21.01
N GLU A 212 6.75 18.41 -19.71
CA GLU A 212 5.46 18.56 -19.03
C GLU A 212 4.96 20.02 -19.16
N ARG A 213 3.79 20.22 -19.73
CA ARG A 213 3.30 21.55 -20.18
C ARG A 213 2.45 22.31 -19.17
N GLU A 214 1.90 21.63 -18.14
CA GLU A 214 1.12 22.31 -17.09
C GLU A 214 1.98 22.88 -15.97
N THR A 215 3.24 22.39 -15.80
CA THR A 215 4.06 22.84 -14.68
C THR A 215 4.61 24.26 -14.89
N VAL A 216 4.56 25.04 -13.82
CA VAL A 216 5.19 26.37 -13.74
C VAL A 216 6.48 26.36 -12.90
N GLY A 217 6.86 25.20 -12.38
CA GLY A 217 8.06 24.92 -11.60
C GLY A 217 7.82 23.75 -10.66
N ALA A 218 8.85 23.33 -9.94
CA ALA A 218 8.81 22.17 -9.08
C ALA A 218 9.68 22.31 -7.83
N MET A 219 9.37 21.47 -6.83
CA MET A 219 10.31 21.10 -5.79
C MET A 219 10.82 19.68 -6.09
N TYR A 220 12.12 19.51 -6.15
CA TYR A 220 12.78 18.21 -6.22
C TYR A 220 13.16 17.73 -4.83
N GLU A 221 12.83 16.48 -4.53
CA GLU A 221 13.22 15.73 -3.34
C GLU A 221 14.09 14.55 -3.77
N ALA A 222 15.28 14.41 -3.21
CA ALA A 222 16.20 13.32 -3.58
C ALA A 222 15.69 11.94 -3.11
N GLU A 223 14.93 11.91 -2.03
CA GLU A 223 14.43 10.68 -1.43
C GLU A 223 13.10 10.25 -2.08
N GLY A 224 13.22 9.45 -3.14
CA GLY A 224 12.08 8.91 -3.87
C GLY A 224 12.46 7.72 -4.73
N ILE A 225 11.79 6.58 -4.54
CA ILE A 225 12.04 5.34 -5.28
C ILE A 225 10.76 4.86 -5.94
N GLY A 226 10.74 4.79 -7.27
CA GLY A 226 9.69 4.14 -8.03
C GLY A 226 9.90 2.63 -8.06
N ILE A 227 8.86 1.84 -7.85
CA ILE A 227 8.95 0.37 -7.88
C ILE A 227 7.80 -0.25 -8.68
N HIS A 228 7.94 -1.53 -9.02
CA HIS A 228 6.83 -2.40 -9.39
C HIS A 228 6.23 -3.01 -8.11
N PRO A 229 5.08 -2.52 -7.62
CA PRO A 229 4.62 -2.82 -6.26
C PRO A 229 4.24 -4.28 -6.05
N LEU A 230 3.77 -4.98 -7.09
CA LEU A 230 3.41 -6.39 -6.98
C LEU A 230 4.66 -7.29 -6.96
N LYS A 231 5.67 -7.04 -7.82
CA LYS A 231 6.97 -7.75 -7.75
C LYS A 231 7.61 -7.58 -6.37
N PHE A 232 7.58 -6.35 -5.84
CA PHE A 232 8.12 -6.04 -4.52
C PHE A 232 7.43 -6.87 -3.42
N THR A 233 6.09 -6.89 -3.41
CA THR A 233 5.33 -7.65 -2.41
C THR A 233 5.50 -9.16 -2.59
N PHE A 234 5.60 -9.65 -3.81
CA PHE A 234 5.95 -11.05 -4.09
C PHE A 234 7.35 -11.41 -3.57
N GLY A 235 8.32 -10.49 -3.69
CA GLY A 235 9.65 -10.66 -3.12
C GLY A 235 9.62 -10.76 -1.59
N LEU A 236 8.84 -9.91 -0.91
CA LEU A 236 8.63 -10.01 0.54
C LEU A 236 8.03 -11.37 0.93
N MET A 237 7.04 -11.85 0.17
CA MET A 237 6.42 -13.15 0.42
C MET A 237 7.42 -14.30 0.25
N ARG A 238 8.21 -14.31 -0.84
CA ARG A 238 9.26 -15.36 -1.03
C ARG A 238 10.24 -15.38 0.14
N ARG A 239 10.67 -14.22 0.62
CA ARG A 239 11.59 -14.10 1.78
C ARG A 239 10.95 -14.60 3.06
N ALA A 240 9.71 -14.23 3.34
CA ALA A 240 8.99 -14.69 4.54
C ALA A 240 8.78 -16.22 4.51
N ARG A 241 8.38 -16.77 3.37
CA ARG A 241 8.20 -18.22 3.22
C ARG A 241 9.50 -19.01 3.36
N ALA A 242 10.62 -18.47 2.88
CA ALA A 242 11.95 -19.08 3.08
C ALA A 242 12.33 -19.19 4.57
N LEU A 243 11.69 -18.40 5.45
CA LEU A 243 11.84 -18.49 6.92
C LEU A 243 10.73 -19.34 7.59
N GLY A 244 9.91 -20.05 6.82
CA GLY A 244 8.87 -20.94 7.33
C GLY A 244 7.51 -20.30 7.58
N VAL A 245 7.30 -19.02 7.20
CA VAL A 245 6.00 -18.36 7.28
C VAL A 245 5.00 -19.07 6.37
N LYS A 246 3.82 -19.39 6.91
CA LYS A 246 2.70 -19.97 6.17
C LYS A 246 1.81 -18.87 5.60
N VAL A 247 1.35 -19.04 4.37
CA VAL A 247 0.47 -18.07 3.68
C VAL A 247 -0.72 -18.81 3.08
N HIS A 248 -1.89 -18.62 3.68
CA HIS A 248 -3.14 -19.19 3.20
C HIS A 248 -3.92 -18.17 2.40
N THR A 249 -3.91 -18.30 1.07
CA THR A 249 -4.76 -17.53 0.17
C THR A 249 -6.19 -18.08 0.14
N SER A 250 -7.14 -17.35 -0.45
CA SER A 250 -8.55 -17.74 -0.49
C SER A 250 -9.17 -18.04 0.89
N SER A 251 -8.64 -17.42 1.94
CA SER A 251 -8.98 -17.66 3.34
C SER A 251 -9.44 -16.37 4.05
N PRO A 252 -10.56 -15.75 3.60
CA PRO A 252 -11.09 -14.55 4.24
C PRO A 252 -11.48 -14.85 5.69
N VAL A 253 -11.13 -13.95 6.60
CA VAL A 253 -11.68 -13.98 7.96
C VAL A 253 -13.09 -13.39 7.92
N GLN A 254 -14.08 -14.23 8.10
CA GLN A 254 -15.53 -13.89 7.99
C GLN A 254 -16.22 -13.76 9.33
N GLY A 255 -15.54 -14.05 10.41
CA GLY A 255 -16.02 -13.89 11.75
C GLY A 255 -14.90 -14.03 12.75
N TRP A 256 -15.07 -13.39 13.90
CA TRP A 256 -14.05 -13.32 14.92
C TRP A 256 -14.67 -13.30 16.30
N GLU A 257 -14.26 -14.21 17.16
CA GLU A 257 -14.57 -14.21 18.58
C GLU A 257 -13.30 -14.46 19.40
N THR A 258 -13.31 -14.09 20.68
CA THR A 258 -12.20 -14.37 21.59
C THR A 258 -12.75 -15.19 22.74
N VAL A 259 -12.17 -16.37 22.94
CA VAL A 259 -12.54 -17.31 24.01
C VAL A 259 -11.29 -17.60 24.83
N ASP A 260 -11.32 -17.33 26.11
CA ASP A 260 -10.20 -17.53 27.05
C ASP A 260 -8.87 -16.94 26.58
N GLY A 261 -8.94 -15.75 25.97
CA GLY A 261 -7.76 -15.04 25.42
C GLY A 261 -7.25 -15.54 24.07
N VAL A 262 -7.85 -16.58 23.50
CA VAL A 262 -7.55 -17.10 22.17
C VAL A 262 -8.54 -16.55 21.15
N HIS A 263 -8.02 -16.07 20.02
CA HIS A 263 -8.80 -15.50 18.93
C HIS A 263 -9.21 -16.58 17.92
N HIS A 264 -10.50 -16.80 17.78
CA HIS A 264 -11.08 -17.76 16.84
C HIS A 264 -11.45 -17.01 15.55
N LEU A 265 -10.63 -17.13 14.54
CA LEU A 265 -10.80 -16.48 13.24
C LEU A 265 -11.49 -17.50 12.31
N ARG A 266 -12.77 -17.28 11.98
CA ARG A 266 -13.54 -18.17 11.11
C ARG A 266 -13.22 -17.89 9.65
N THR A 267 -12.82 -18.92 8.92
CA THR A 267 -12.64 -18.92 7.46
C THR A 267 -13.64 -19.89 6.82
N PRO A 268 -13.84 -19.89 5.49
CA PRO A 268 -14.72 -20.85 4.83
C PRO A 268 -14.36 -22.32 5.04
N GLY A 269 -13.10 -22.63 5.29
CA GLY A 269 -12.61 -24.01 5.39
C GLY A 269 -12.22 -24.47 6.78
N GLY A 270 -12.28 -23.59 7.81
CA GLY A 270 -11.94 -23.94 9.19
C GLY A 270 -11.73 -22.72 10.07
N VAL A 271 -11.51 -22.97 11.35
CA VAL A 271 -11.22 -21.94 12.37
C VAL A 271 -9.71 -21.88 12.61
N VAL A 272 -9.14 -20.68 12.48
CA VAL A 272 -7.75 -20.42 12.89
C VAL A 272 -7.78 -19.86 14.31
N ARG A 273 -7.31 -20.64 15.27
CA ARG A 273 -7.19 -20.23 16.68
C ARG A 273 -5.80 -19.61 16.89
N ALA A 274 -5.76 -18.31 17.15
CA ALA A 274 -4.52 -17.54 17.29
C ALA A 274 -4.40 -16.94 18.69
N ARG A 275 -3.22 -16.98 19.29
CA ARG A 275 -2.93 -16.27 20.56
C ARG A 275 -2.75 -14.78 20.35
N ARG A 276 -2.27 -14.37 19.19
CA ARG A 276 -1.97 -13.00 18.82
C ARG A 276 -2.42 -12.75 17.38
N VAL A 277 -2.96 -11.55 17.11
CA VAL A 277 -3.45 -11.20 15.79
C VAL A 277 -2.90 -9.84 15.34
N ALA A 278 -2.33 -9.79 14.14
CA ALA A 278 -1.92 -8.57 13.45
C ALA A 278 -2.84 -8.31 12.25
N VAL A 279 -3.53 -7.16 12.23
CA VAL A 279 -4.47 -6.78 11.18
C VAL A 279 -3.82 -5.80 10.21
N CYS A 280 -3.62 -6.21 8.95
CA CYS A 280 -2.91 -5.49 7.91
C CYS A 280 -3.74 -5.33 6.63
N THR A 281 -5.06 -5.14 6.76
CA THR A 281 -6.02 -5.18 5.66
C THR A 281 -6.23 -3.83 4.95
N GLY A 282 -5.74 -2.71 5.53
CA GLY A 282 -5.77 -1.38 4.92
C GLY A 282 -7.12 -0.99 4.35
N GLY A 283 -7.14 -0.42 3.16
CA GLY A 283 -8.34 0.03 2.45
C GLY A 283 -9.30 -1.10 2.01
N TYR A 284 -8.92 -2.35 2.20
CA TYR A 284 -9.74 -3.53 1.87
C TYR A 284 -10.32 -4.23 3.11
N THR A 285 -10.36 -3.54 4.23
CA THR A 285 -10.96 -4.02 5.47
C THR A 285 -12.47 -4.16 5.33
N GLY A 286 -12.96 -5.39 5.32
CA GLY A 286 -14.40 -5.71 5.27
C GLY A 286 -15.11 -5.34 6.58
N GLN A 287 -16.42 -5.05 6.49
CA GLN A 287 -17.22 -4.61 7.64
C GLN A 287 -17.46 -5.71 8.68
N ALA A 288 -17.28 -6.97 8.30
CA ALA A 288 -17.47 -8.13 9.20
C ALA A 288 -16.18 -8.57 9.90
N LEU A 289 -15.01 -8.02 9.52
CA LEU A 289 -13.70 -8.48 10.01
C LEU A 289 -13.57 -8.36 11.52
N SER A 290 -13.82 -7.19 12.06
CA SER A 290 -13.66 -6.92 13.50
C SER A 290 -14.59 -5.80 13.94
N PRO A 291 -15.28 -5.93 15.09
CA PRO A 291 -16.09 -4.84 15.66
C PRO A 291 -15.30 -3.55 15.86
N ALA A 292 -14.01 -3.65 16.21
CA ALA A 292 -13.14 -2.50 16.43
C ALA A 292 -12.84 -1.69 15.16
N LEU A 293 -12.93 -2.31 13.98
CA LEU A 293 -12.68 -1.66 12.69
C LEU A 293 -13.94 -1.25 11.94
N LYS A 294 -15.10 -1.77 12.37
CA LYS A 294 -16.37 -1.50 11.69
C LYS A 294 -16.64 0.00 11.62
N ASN A 295 -16.78 0.51 10.39
CA ASN A 295 -16.99 1.92 10.10
C ASN A 295 -15.86 2.89 10.56
N ARG A 296 -14.69 2.38 10.95
CA ARG A 296 -13.57 3.20 11.43
C ARG A 296 -12.48 3.46 10.41
N ILE A 297 -12.58 2.86 9.23
CA ILE A 297 -11.70 3.12 8.09
C ILE A 297 -12.48 3.91 7.03
N MET A 298 -11.83 4.92 6.45
CA MET A 298 -12.36 5.67 5.31
C MET A 298 -11.61 5.24 4.05
N PRO A 299 -12.11 4.25 3.31
CA PRO A 299 -11.54 3.89 2.02
C PRO A 299 -11.84 4.98 1.00
N ILE A 300 -10.79 5.42 0.29
CA ILE A 300 -10.86 6.41 -0.80
C ILE A 300 -10.37 5.75 -2.07
N LEU A 301 -11.11 5.92 -3.16
CA LEU A 301 -10.82 5.31 -4.42
C LEU A 301 -9.82 6.14 -5.24
N SER A 302 -8.83 5.48 -5.83
CA SER A 302 -7.84 6.07 -6.74
C SER A 302 -7.86 5.31 -8.05
N ASN A 303 -8.01 6.04 -9.17
CA ASN A 303 -7.99 5.51 -10.52
C ASN A 303 -6.60 5.66 -11.13
N SER A 304 -6.17 4.68 -11.92
CA SER A 304 -4.91 4.67 -12.65
C SER A 304 -5.09 4.12 -14.06
N VAL A 305 -4.30 4.65 -14.98
CA VAL A 305 -4.18 4.10 -16.34
C VAL A 305 -2.72 3.91 -16.72
N VAL A 306 -2.47 2.99 -17.66
CA VAL A 306 -1.18 2.80 -18.31
C VAL A 306 -1.40 2.75 -19.82
N THR A 307 -0.61 3.54 -20.54
CA THR A 307 -0.67 3.64 -22.00
C THR A 307 -0.09 2.39 -22.67
N ARG A 308 -0.31 2.25 -23.99
CA ARG A 308 0.59 1.44 -24.80
C ARG A 308 2.04 1.94 -24.66
N PRO A 309 3.05 1.14 -25.07
CA PRO A 309 4.40 1.67 -25.20
C PRO A 309 4.43 2.94 -26.05
N LEU A 310 5.17 3.94 -25.60
CA LEU A 310 5.48 5.13 -26.40
C LEU A 310 6.45 4.74 -27.51
N THR A 311 6.25 5.29 -28.70
CA THR A 311 7.21 5.19 -29.78
C THR A 311 8.43 6.06 -29.52
N ASP A 312 9.54 5.83 -30.23
CA ASP A 312 10.75 6.65 -30.11
C ASP A 312 10.46 8.13 -30.45
N ALA A 313 9.59 8.39 -31.43
CA ALA A 313 9.16 9.74 -31.77
C ALA A 313 8.37 10.40 -30.63
N GLU A 314 7.50 9.66 -29.96
CA GLU A 314 6.75 10.16 -28.78
C GLU A 314 7.65 10.38 -27.59
N LEU A 315 8.61 9.48 -27.32
CA LEU A 315 9.62 9.68 -26.26
C LEU A 315 10.46 10.92 -26.53
N GLN A 316 10.88 11.12 -27.77
CA GLN A 316 11.62 12.32 -28.18
C GLN A 316 10.76 13.59 -28.04
N ALA A 317 9.50 13.54 -28.49
CA ALA A 317 8.59 14.69 -28.43
C ALA A 317 8.17 15.08 -27.01
N THR A 318 8.12 14.10 -26.09
CA THR A 318 7.83 14.34 -24.66
C THR A 318 9.07 14.52 -23.80
N ASN A 319 10.24 14.33 -24.40
CA ASN A 319 11.55 14.47 -23.73
C ASN A 319 11.65 13.68 -22.41
N PHE A 320 11.04 12.50 -22.30
CA PHE A 320 11.21 11.66 -21.13
C PHE A 320 12.64 11.16 -20.99
N ARG A 321 13.40 11.76 -20.07
CA ARG A 321 14.80 11.44 -19.78
C ARG A 321 14.99 10.58 -18.54
N SER A 322 13.96 10.47 -17.71
CA SER A 322 14.01 9.80 -16.41
C SER A 322 12.73 9.05 -16.11
N LYS A 323 12.85 8.00 -15.30
CA LYS A 323 11.71 7.29 -14.68
C LYS A 323 11.35 7.87 -13.30
N THR A 324 11.90 9.03 -12.94
CA THR A 324 11.53 9.79 -11.75
C THR A 324 10.01 9.98 -11.71
N PHE A 325 9.40 9.68 -10.58
CA PHE A 325 7.97 9.90 -10.46
C PHE A 325 7.64 11.35 -10.08
N MET A 326 6.46 11.76 -10.48
CA MET A 326 5.97 13.13 -10.38
C MET A 326 4.60 13.15 -9.73
N THR A 327 4.36 14.17 -8.90
CA THR A 327 3.03 14.49 -8.39
C THR A 327 2.79 15.97 -8.51
N ASP A 328 1.57 16.38 -8.84
CA ASP A 328 1.27 17.82 -8.88
C ASP A 328 0.67 18.34 -7.56
N THR A 329 0.56 19.65 -7.45
CA THR A 329 0.09 20.36 -6.24
C THR A 329 -1.43 20.47 -6.13
N ARG A 330 -2.20 19.84 -7.04
CA ARG A 330 -3.66 19.73 -6.87
C ARG A 330 -4.02 18.94 -5.62
N THR A 331 -5.15 19.24 -5.04
CA THR A 331 -5.66 18.45 -3.89
C THR A 331 -6.04 17.03 -4.33
N LEU A 332 -6.73 16.93 -5.48
CA LEU A 332 -6.94 15.67 -6.19
C LEU A 332 -5.81 15.48 -7.21
N ARG A 333 -4.59 15.36 -6.69
CA ARG A 333 -3.35 15.38 -7.47
C ARG A 333 -3.31 14.32 -8.54
N PHE A 334 -2.71 14.66 -9.66
CA PHE A 334 -2.20 13.69 -10.60
C PHE A 334 -0.84 13.20 -10.13
N TYR A 335 -0.61 11.88 -10.25
CA TYR A 335 0.68 11.24 -10.05
C TYR A 335 1.02 10.42 -11.27
N TYR A 336 2.24 10.53 -11.77
CA TYR A 336 2.64 9.87 -13.01
C TYR A 336 4.13 9.60 -13.08
N ARG A 337 4.50 8.68 -13.95
CA ARG A 337 5.89 8.33 -14.28
C ARG A 337 5.97 7.48 -15.54
N LEU A 338 7.15 7.43 -16.15
CA LEU A 338 7.47 6.43 -17.16
C LEU A 338 7.80 5.10 -16.48
N LEU A 339 7.21 4.02 -16.98
CA LEU A 339 7.44 2.65 -16.51
C LEU A 339 8.43 1.92 -17.42
N GLU A 340 8.83 0.71 -17.00
CA GLU A 340 9.53 -0.21 -17.87
C GLU A 340 8.71 -0.48 -19.14
N GLY A 341 9.42 -0.69 -20.27
CA GLY A 341 8.79 -0.83 -21.59
C GLY A 341 8.17 0.48 -22.11
N ASN A 342 8.68 1.64 -21.67
CA ASN A 342 8.32 2.96 -22.16
C ASN A 342 6.82 3.26 -22.09
N ARG A 343 6.15 2.88 -21.04
CA ARG A 343 4.71 3.13 -20.82
C ARG A 343 4.52 4.28 -19.84
N LEU A 344 3.62 5.20 -20.16
CA LEU A 344 3.22 6.24 -19.20
C LEU A 344 2.12 5.72 -18.29
N GLN A 345 2.40 5.74 -16.98
CA GLN A 345 1.38 5.60 -15.94
C GLN A 345 0.93 6.97 -15.46
N ILE A 346 -0.38 7.18 -15.35
CA ILE A 346 -0.97 8.32 -14.65
C ILE A 346 -2.16 7.89 -13.81
N GLY A 347 -2.34 8.51 -12.65
CA GLY A 347 -3.49 8.27 -11.80
C GLY A 347 -3.91 9.51 -11.04
N SER A 348 -5.15 9.48 -10.53
CA SER A 348 -5.75 10.52 -9.71
C SER A 348 -6.92 9.95 -8.91
N ARG A 349 -7.57 10.80 -8.11
CA ARG A 349 -8.79 10.48 -7.37
C ARG A 349 -9.97 11.18 -8.01
N SER A 350 -11.00 10.43 -8.39
CA SER A 350 -12.22 11.00 -8.98
C SER A 350 -13.47 10.20 -8.62
N ALA A 351 -13.42 8.86 -8.73
CA ALA A 351 -14.51 8.00 -8.28
C ALA A 351 -14.61 7.99 -6.74
N VAL A 352 -15.82 7.75 -6.23
CA VAL A 352 -16.09 7.78 -4.78
C VAL A 352 -16.59 6.44 -4.26
N SER A 353 -17.27 5.64 -5.08
CA SER A 353 -17.79 4.32 -4.73
C SER A 353 -17.36 3.26 -5.75
N GLY A 354 -17.43 1.97 -5.37
CA GLY A 354 -17.16 0.88 -6.33
C GLY A 354 -18.12 0.93 -7.52
N ALA A 355 -19.37 1.29 -7.29
CA ALA A 355 -20.40 1.36 -8.34
C ALA A 355 -20.13 2.43 -9.41
N ASP A 356 -19.42 3.52 -9.09
CA ASP A 356 -19.09 4.57 -10.04
C ASP A 356 -17.66 4.49 -10.60
N ALA A 357 -16.87 3.52 -10.14
CA ALA A 357 -15.45 3.42 -10.47
C ALA A 357 -15.16 3.19 -11.97
N GLU A 358 -16.04 2.46 -12.66
CA GLU A 358 -15.94 2.17 -14.11
C GLU A 358 -16.52 3.29 -14.99
N GLY A 359 -17.07 4.35 -14.40
CA GLY A 359 -17.67 5.45 -15.16
C GLY A 359 -16.67 6.09 -16.13
N ALA A 360 -17.09 6.29 -17.38
CA ALA A 360 -16.24 6.83 -18.47
C ALA A 360 -15.63 8.21 -18.11
N VAL A 361 -16.26 8.97 -17.22
CA VAL A 361 -15.77 10.28 -16.76
C VAL A 361 -14.43 10.15 -16.03
N HIS A 362 -14.17 9.04 -15.32
CA HIS A 362 -12.92 8.83 -14.58
C HIS A 362 -11.75 8.48 -15.51
N LEU A 363 -12.02 7.69 -16.54
CA LEU A 363 -11.05 7.42 -17.60
C LEU A 363 -10.76 8.70 -18.39
N LYS A 364 -11.81 9.44 -18.78
CA LYS A 364 -11.68 10.71 -19.52
C LYS A 364 -10.86 11.75 -18.75
N LEU A 365 -11.02 11.86 -17.43
CA LEU A 365 -10.21 12.75 -16.59
C LEU A 365 -8.70 12.48 -16.76
N LEU A 366 -8.30 11.21 -16.79
CA LEU A 366 -6.90 10.82 -16.90
C LEU A 366 -6.36 10.99 -18.32
N THR A 367 -7.15 10.66 -19.35
CA THR A 367 -6.74 10.86 -20.76
C THR A 367 -6.67 12.34 -21.13
N ASP A 368 -7.58 13.17 -20.64
CA ASP A 368 -7.52 14.63 -20.80
C ASP A 368 -6.27 15.21 -20.09
N ALA A 369 -5.93 14.67 -18.90
CA ALA A 369 -4.72 15.09 -18.20
C ALA A 369 -3.45 14.71 -18.96
N ILE A 370 -3.39 13.52 -19.59
CA ILE A 370 -2.28 13.15 -20.48
C ILE A 370 -2.16 14.17 -21.63
N ALA A 371 -3.27 14.50 -22.31
CA ALA A 371 -3.26 15.41 -23.43
C ALA A 371 -2.82 16.85 -23.05
N ARG A 372 -3.21 17.33 -21.86
CA ARG A 372 -2.78 18.64 -21.38
C ARG A 372 -1.32 18.68 -20.95
N LYS A 373 -0.88 17.64 -20.21
CA LYS A 373 0.49 17.55 -19.70
C LYS A 373 1.49 17.23 -20.79
N PHE A 374 1.13 16.36 -21.71
CA PHE A 374 1.96 15.86 -22.80
C PHE A 374 1.18 15.92 -24.13
N PRO A 375 1.03 17.09 -24.76
CA PRO A 375 0.27 17.24 -26.01
C PRO A 375 0.63 16.25 -27.12
N PRO A 376 1.90 15.82 -27.29
CA PRO A 376 2.24 14.80 -28.28
C PRO A 376 1.58 13.43 -28.04
N LEU A 377 1.07 13.18 -26.81
CA LEU A 377 0.38 11.95 -26.44
C LEU A 377 -1.15 12.09 -26.45
N ALA A 378 -1.70 13.17 -27.01
CA ALA A 378 -3.15 13.34 -27.12
C ALA A 378 -3.79 12.18 -27.91
N GLY A 379 -4.80 11.54 -27.33
CA GLY A 379 -5.46 10.38 -27.96
C GLY A 379 -4.69 9.06 -27.89
N ILE A 380 -3.60 8.99 -27.11
CA ILE A 380 -2.84 7.75 -26.94
C ILE A 380 -3.72 6.61 -26.41
N ARG A 381 -3.56 5.41 -26.97
CA ARG A 381 -4.31 4.23 -26.52
C ARG A 381 -3.92 3.85 -25.08
N ILE A 382 -4.95 3.62 -24.27
CA ILE A 382 -4.80 3.08 -22.91
C ILE A 382 -4.92 1.56 -22.98
N ASP A 383 -3.87 0.86 -22.55
CA ASP A 383 -3.86 -0.60 -22.51
C ASP A 383 -4.41 -1.14 -21.19
N TYR A 384 -4.23 -0.41 -20.07
CA TYR A 384 -4.67 -0.83 -18.75
C TYR A 384 -5.36 0.33 -18.02
N SER A 385 -6.51 0.03 -17.42
CA SER A 385 -7.26 0.96 -16.55
C SER A 385 -7.77 0.21 -15.34
N TRP A 386 -7.49 0.73 -14.14
CA TRP A 386 -7.91 0.10 -12.89
C TRP A 386 -8.08 1.13 -11.78
N TRP A 387 -8.57 0.66 -10.64
CA TRP A 387 -8.68 1.45 -9.42
C TRP A 387 -8.35 0.60 -8.20
N GLY A 388 -8.03 1.29 -7.10
CA GLY A 388 -7.70 0.69 -5.83
C GLY A 388 -8.17 1.53 -4.66
N TRP A 389 -8.49 0.88 -3.57
CA TRP A 389 -8.88 1.51 -2.32
C TRP A 389 -7.66 1.87 -1.49
N VAL A 390 -7.61 3.12 -1.07
CA VAL A 390 -6.61 3.68 -0.16
C VAL A 390 -7.29 3.96 1.18
N ASP A 391 -6.71 3.52 2.27
CA ASP A 391 -7.21 3.80 3.60
C ASP A 391 -6.79 5.18 4.08
N MET A 392 -7.76 5.99 4.51
CA MET A 392 -7.52 7.32 5.05
C MET A 392 -7.92 7.35 6.52
N SER A 393 -7.04 7.88 7.38
CA SER A 393 -7.35 8.22 8.75
C SER A 393 -7.91 9.64 8.87
N HIS A 394 -8.67 9.92 9.93
CA HIS A 394 -9.28 11.23 10.16
C HIS A 394 -8.26 12.37 10.32
N ASP A 395 -7.09 12.07 10.85
CA ASP A 395 -6.00 13.02 11.07
C ASP A 395 -4.89 12.94 10.01
N MET A 396 -5.11 12.13 8.97
CA MET A 396 -4.21 11.96 7.82
C MET A 396 -2.86 11.30 8.14
N MET A 397 -2.75 10.59 9.26
CA MET A 397 -1.55 9.85 9.67
C MET A 397 -1.83 8.34 9.80
N PRO A 398 -0.83 7.48 9.55
CA PRO A 398 -1.00 6.04 9.75
C PRO A 398 -1.17 5.68 11.23
N ARG A 399 -1.67 4.47 11.48
CA ARG A 399 -1.81 3.88 12.81
C ARG A 399 -1.18 2.49 12.85
N ILE A 400 -0.18 2.34 13.71
CA ILE A 400 0.42 1.05 14.05
C ILE A 400 0.16 0.86 15.55
N THR A 401 -1.01 0.32 15.90
CA THR A 401 -1.58 0.50 17.23
C THR A 401 -2.18 -0.78 17.82
N GLN A 402 -2.28 -0.81 19.14
CA GLN A 402 -3.05 -1.76 19.93
C GLN A 402 -4.10 -0.96 20.73
N PRO A 403 -5.31 -0.79 20.21
CA PRO A 403 -6.32 0.07 20.84
C PRO A 403 -6.79 -0.41 22.22
N ASP A 404 -6.69 -1.71 22.47
CA ASP A 404 -7.06 -2.34 23.75
C ASP A 404 -5.87 -3.19 24.20
N ALA A 405 -5.15 -2.71 25.20
CA ALA A 405 -3.98 -3.39 25.77
C ALA A 405 -4.32 -4.74 26.43
N GLY A 406 -5.59 -4.95 26.80
CA GLY A 406 -6.07 -6.23 27.34
C GLY A 406 -6.29 -7.31 26.27
N LYS A 407 -6.16 -6.95 24.98
CA LYS A 407 -6.32 -7.87 23.86
C LYS A 407 -5.05 -7.97 23.05
N SER A 408 -4.68 -9.20 22.70
CA SER A 408 -3.51 -9.48 21.87
C SER A 408 -3.81 -9.23 20.37
N ILE A 409 -4.30 -8.00 20.04
CA ILE A 409 -4.70 -7.59 18.70
C ILE A 409 -4.03 -6.26 18.36
N TRP A 410 -3.28 -6.24 17.28
CA TRP A 410 -2.60 -5.05 16.76
C TRP A 410 -3.05 -4.73 15.34
N TYR A 411 -2.96 -3.46 14.96
CA TYR A 411 -3.42 -2.95 13.68
C TYR A 411 -2.35 -2.08 13.02
N ALA A 412 -2.19 -2.23 11.70
CA ALA A 412 -1.42 -1.31 10.87
C ALA A 412 -2.26 -0.88 9.66
N VAL A 413 -2.82 0.33 9.73
CA VAL A 413 -3.80 0.89 8.80
C VAL A 413 -3.69 2.41 8.68
N GLY A 414 -4.35 3.02 7.69
CA GLY A 414 -4.52 4.48 7.62
C GLY A 414 -3.41 5.24 6.92
N TYR A 415 -2.72 4.66 5.94
CA TYR A 415 -1.54 5.27 5.28
C TYR A 415 -1.84 6.51 4.43
N GLY A 416 -3.09 6.78 4.09
CA GLY A 416 -3.47 8.00 3.36
C GLY A 416 -2.93 8.11 1.94
N GLY A 417 -2.46 7.03 1.35
CA GLY A 417 -1.88 6.97 0.01
C GLY A 417 -0.35 7.09 -0.05
N ASN A 418 0.34 7.26 1.06
CA ASN A 418 1.80 7.26 1.18
C ASN A 418 2.30 5.99 1.91
N GLY A 419 1.75 4.83 1.55
CA GLY A 419 2.11 3.55 2.17
C GLY A 419 3.18 2.76 1.44
N VAL A 420 3.56 3.10 0.20
CA VAL A 420 4.47 2.28 -0.61
C VAL A 420 5.82 2.07 0.11
N SER A 421 6.45 3.14 0.57
CA SER A 421 7.70 3.07 1.30
C SER A 421 7.52 2.69 2.78
N PHE A 422 6.50 3.25 3.44
CA PHE A 422 6.36 3.13 4.89
C PHE A 422 5.71 1.82 5.35
N SER A 423 4.98 1.11 4.48
CA SER A 423 4.27 -0.13 4.84
C SER A 423 5.20 -1.24 5.35
N THR A 424 6.42 -1.33 4.83
CA THR A 424 7.41 -2.33 5.29
C THR A 424 7.94 -2.02 6.68
N TRP A 425 8.16 -0.75 6.97
CA TRP A 425 8.55 -0.29 8.30
C TRP A 425 7.42 -0.43 9.31
N ALA A 426 6.21 -0.08 8.91
CA ALA A 426 5.01 -0.32 9.72
C ALA A 426 4.88 -1.81 10.08
N GLY A 427 5.14 -2.71 9.12
CA GLY A 427 5.19 -4.15 9.36
C GLY A 427 6.29 -4.56 10.35
N LYS A 428 7.48 -3.97 10.26
CA LYS A 428 8.57 -4.19 11.22
C LYS A 428 8.19 -3.74 12.63
N ARG A 429 7.67 -2.52 12.77
CA ARG A 429 7.21 -2.01 14.07
C ARG A 429 6.04 -2.79 14.65
N LEU A 430 5.15 -3.27 13.78
CA LEU A 430 4.06 -4.15 14.20
C LEU A 430 4.60 -5.49 14.69
N ALA A 431 5.61 -6.07 14.03
CA ALA A 431 6.28 -7.29 14.47
C ALA A 431 6.94 -7.12 15.85
N GLU A 432 7.64 -6.02 16.10
CA GLU A 432 8.20 -5.69 17.40
C GLU A 432 7.12 -5.66 18.50
N ARG A 433 5.98 -5.02 18.23
CA ARG A 433 4.86 -4.94 19.18
C ARG A 433 4.21 -6.31 19.43
N VAL A 434 3.94 -7.06 18.39
CA VAL A 434 3.38 -8.43 18.48
C VAL A 434 4.33 -9.35 19.24
N ALA A 435 5.64 -9.16 19.11
CA ALA A 435 6.66 -9.90 19.86
C ALA A 435 6.87 -9.39 21.30
N GLY A 436 6.16 -8.33 21.73
CA GLY A 436 6.31 -7.73 23.07
C GLY A 436 7.65 -7.01 23.27
N LYS A 437 8.21 -6.43 22.20
CA LYS A 437 9.51 -5.72 22.21
C LYS A 437 9.35 -4.18 22.15
N ASP A 438 8.16 -3.66 22.41
CA ASP A 438 7.83 -2.24 22.38
C ASP A 438 7.89 -1.57 23.78
N ALA A 439 7.82 -2.33 24.87
CA ALA A 439 7.78 -1.79 26.22
C ALA A 439 9.00 -0.90 26.56
N GLY A 440 8.74 0.31 27.04
CA GLY A 440 9.77 1.26 27.45
C GLY A 440 10.54 1.93 26.30
N ARG A 441 10.15 1.73 25.04
CA ARG A 441 10.79 2.35 23.87
C ARG A 441 10.10 3.65 23.49
N GLU A 442 10.80 4.77 23.62
CA GLU A 442 10.29 6.13 23.36
C GLU A 442 9.67 6.29 21.95
N VAL A 443 10.14 5.54 20.95
CA VAL A 443 9.60 5.61 19.60
C VAL A 443 8.10 5.29 19.53
N PHE A 444 7.59 4.44 20.42
CA PHE A 444 6.18 4.07 20.47
C PHE A 444 5.27 5.12 21.14
N GLU A 445 5.86 6.20 21.66
CA GLU A 445 5.13 7.38 22.13
C GLU A 445 4.74 8.35 21.00
N LEU A 446 5.25 8.11 19.78
CA LEU A 446 4.96 8.96 18.62
C LEU A 446 3.49 8.87 18.20
N PRO A 447 2.94 9.95 17.59
CA PRO A 447 1.51 10.02 17.20
C PRO A 447 1.01 8.86 16.36
N ILE A 448 1.86 8.28 15.50
CA ILE A 448 1.51 7.16 14.62
C ILE A 448 1.31 5.83 15.35
N TYR A 449 1.76 5.73 16.61
CA TYR A 449 1.64 4.55 17.47
C TYR A 449 0.55 4.69 18.53
N HIS A 450 -0.21 5.78 18.53
CA HIS A 450 -1.31 6.00 19.45
C HIS A 450 -2.41 4.95 19.32
N SER A 451 -3.12 4.72 20.43
CA SER A 451 -4.19 3.72 20.52
C SER A 451 -5.44 4.04 19.70
N GLN A 452 -5.59 5.27 19.20
CA GLN A 452 -6.75 5.66 18.40
C GLN A 452 -6.74 4.99 17.01
N LEU A 453 -7.86 4.37 16.65
CA LEU A 453 -8.10 3.89 15.29
C LEU A 453 -8.37 5.07 14.34
N PRO A 454 -8.29 4.86 13.01
CA PRO A 454 -8.37 5.92 12.00
C PRO A 454 -9.58 6.86 12.11
N PHE A 455 -10.72 6.35 12.55
CA PHE A 455 -11.92 7.15 12.82
C PHE A 455 -12.42 6.81 14.23
N PRO A 456 -12.15 7.65 15.24
CA PRO A 456 -12.67 7.44 16.57
C PRO A 456 -14.21 7.49 16.53
N ASN A 457 -14.83 6.69 17.39
CA ASN A 457 -16.27 6.70 17.55
C ASN A 457 -16.69 7.98 18.29
N VAL A 458 -16.88 9.07 17.56
CA VAL A 458 -17.40 10.31 18.10
C VAL A 458 -18.92 10.22 18.13
N LEU A 459 -19.52 10.07 19.30
CA LEU A 459 -20.98 10.06 19.54
C LEU A 459 -21.75 8.88 18.91
N GLY A 460 -21.12 7.74 18.62
CA GLY A 460 -21.79 6.57 18.02
C GLY A 460 -22.23 6.76 16.55
N VAL A 461 -22.10 7.97 16.00
CA VAL A 461 -22.58 8.31 14.66
C VAL A 461 -21.76 7.60 13.58
N VAL A 462 -20.46 7.36 13.81
CA VAL A 462 -19.56 6.75 12.83
C VAL A 462 -19.81 5.25 12.68
N GLU A 463 -20.37 4.59 13.70
CA GLU A 463 -20.68 3.14 13.67
C GLU A 463 -22.00 2.82 12.98
N SER A 464 -22.85 3.83 12.75
CA SER A 464 -24.14 3.64 12.12
C SER A 464 -24.00 3.31 10.63
N ARG A 465 -24.64 2.21 10.17
CA ARG A 465 -24.79 1.92 8.74
C ARG A 465 -25.44 3.06 7.97
N ALA A 466 -26.31 3.83 8.61
CA ALA A 466 -26.97 5.00 8.04
C ALA A 466 -25.96 6.12 7.71
N PHE A 467 -24.81 6.17 8.36
CA PHE A 467 -23.78 7.19 8.09
C PHE A 467 -22.96 6.90 6.82
N ALA A 468 -22.85 5.64 6.39
CA ALA A 468 -22.07 5.27 5.20
C ALA A 468 -22.51 6.00 3.90
N PRO A 469 -23.81 6.14 3.57
CA PRO A 469 -24.28 6.92 2.43
C PRO A 469 -23.91 8.41 2.54
N PHE A 470 -23.99 8.98 3.74
CA PHE A 470 -23.65 10.40 3.97
C PHE A 470 -22.14 10.65 3.79
N ARG A 471 -21.28 9.70 4.15
CA ARG A 471 -19.84 9.79 3.89
C ARG A 471 -19.57 9.96 2.39
N ARG A 472 -20.18 9.14 1.54
CA ARG A 472 -20.02 9.20 0.08
C ARG A 472 -20.56 10.51 -0.50
N MET A 473 -21.70 10.97 -0.02
CA MET A 473 -22.26 12.28 -0.41
C MET A 473 -21.31 13.42 -0.02
N GLY A 474 -20.87 13.45 1.23
CA GLY A 474 -19.90 14.44 1.71
C GLY A 474 -18.59 14.41 0.92
N GLN A 475 -18.08 13.23 0.60
CA GLN A 475 -16.89 13.06 -0.23
C GLN A 475 -17.09 13.61 -1.66
N ARG A 476 -18.25 13.37 -2.30
CA ARG A 476 -18.56 13.91 -3.63
C ARG A 476 -18.61 15.44 -3.61
N MET A 477 -19.25 16.04 -2.60
CA MET A 477 -19.29 17.50 -2.43
C MET A 477 -17.90 18.07 -2.21
N LEU A 478 -17.07 17.42 -1.37
CA LEU A 478 -15.70 17.83 -1.11
C LEU A 478 -14.81 17.73 -2.36
N TYR A 479 -14.95 16.67 -3.16
CA TYR A 479 -14.21 16.50 -4.41
C TYR A 479 -14.59 17.55 -5.44
N LYS A 480 -15.89 17.87 -5.55
CA LYS A 480 -16.35 18.97 -6.43
C LYS A 480 -15.78 20.30 -5.98
N TRP A 481 -15.75 20.58 -4.68
CA TRP A 481 -15.14 21.79 -4.13
C TRP A 481 -13.63 21.85 -4.37
N TYR A 482 -12.90 20.74 -4.17
CA TYR A 482 -11.47 20.67 -4.46
C TYR A 482 -11.19 20.94 -5.94
N TRP A 483 -11.97 20.30 -6.82
CA TRP A 483 -11.82 20.52 -8.25
C TRP A 483 -12.05 22.00 -8.63
N LEU A 484 -13.11 22.60 -8.14
CA LEU A 484 -13.39 24.04 -8.39
C LEU A 484 -12.26 24.93 -7.89
N ARG A 485 -11.67 24.64 -6.74
CA ARG A 485 -10.56 25.41 -6.16
C ARG A 485 -9.25 25.21 -6.91
N ASP A 486 -8.99 24.01 -7.36
CA ASP A 486 -7.73 23.64 -8.00
C ASP A 486 -7.69 24.01 -9.49
N GLU A 487 -8.86 24.12 -10.18
CA GLU A 487 -8.96 24.40 -11.62
C GLU A 487 -9.48 25.84 -11.94
N LYS A 488 -9.98 26.59 -10.97
CA LYS A 488 -10.36 28.00 -11.08
C LYS A 488 -9.37 28.91 -10.35
#